data_e0af649b1a45ef85a239705e8e54b57d
#
_entry.id   e0af649b1a45ef85a239705e8e54b57d
#
_cell.length_a   1.000
_cell.length_b   1.000
_cell.length_c   1.000
_cell.angle_alpha   90.00
_cell.angle_beta   90.00
_cell.angle_gamma   90.00
#
_symmetry.space_group_name_H-M   'P 1'
#
loop_
_entity.id
_entity.type
_entity.pdbx_description
1 polymer ?
#
loop_
_entity_poly.entity_id
_entity_poly.type
_entity_poly.pdbx_seq_one_letter_code
_entity_poly.pdbx_strand_id
1 'polypeptide(L)' 'MKPLKNKVSITLDSDIIEKLKELAEKDERSFSQYINLVLRDYLKNFQNK' A
#
# COMPACT_ATOMS: atom_id res chain seq x y z
N MET A 1 7.10 -5.77 -17.83
CA MET A 1 6.60 -4.46 -18.06
C MET A 1 5.88 -3.87 -16.87
N LYS A 2 6.10 -2.62 -16.60
CA LYS A 2 5.49 -2.00 -15.46
C LYS A 2 4.13 -1.43 -15.78
N PRO A 3 3.17 -1.62 -14.89
CA PRO A 3 1.88 -1.00 -15.10
C PRO A 3 1.97 0.50 -14.88
N LEU A 4 1.10 1.23 -15.51
CA LEU A 4 0.99 2.65 -15.30
C LEU A 4 0.39 2.90 -13.93
N LYS A 5 0.88 3.93 -13.27
CA LYS A 5 0.34 4.31 -11.98
C LYS A 5 -0.69 5.39 -12.16
N ASN A 6 -1.85 5.16 -11.62
CA ASN A 6 -2.94 6.12 -11.68
C ASN A 6 -3.25 6.64 -10.29
N LYS A 7 -3.70 7.87 -10.26
CA LYS A 7 -4.13 8.44 -9.01
C LYS A 7 -5.51 7.96 -8.66
N VAL A 8 -5.67 7.53 -7.43
CA VAL A 8 -6.99 7.14 -6.93
C VAL A 8 -7.15 7.73 -5.54
N SER A 9 -8.39 7.93 -5.16
CA SER A 9 -8.71 8.42 -3.82
C SER A 9 -9.51 7.37 -3.09
N ILE A 10 -9.09 7.08 -1.87
CA ILE A 10 -9.81 6.13 -1.03
C ILE A 10 -9.91 6.70 0.36
N THR A 11 -10.88 6.20 1.09
CA THR A 11 -11.09 6.60 2.48
C THR A 11 -10.65 5.47 3.38
N LEU A 12 -9.83 5.80 4.36
CA LEU A 12 -9.33 4.82 5.30
C LEU A 12 -9.60 5.29 6.73
N ASP A 13 -9.67 4.35 7.64
CA ASP A 13 -9.81 4.68 9.05
C ASP A 13 -8.57 5.40 9.53
N SER A 14 -8.76 6.34 10.45
CA SER A 14 -7.63 7.13 10.94
C SER A 14 -6.55 6.29 11.59
N ASP A 15 -6.96 5.33 12.40
CA ASP A 15 -5.99 4.50 13.08
C ASP A 15 -5.20 3.63 12.10
N ILE A 16 -5.84 3.21 11.02
CA ILE A 16 -5.16 2.46 9.99
C ILE A 16 -4.14 3.33 9.28
N ILE A 17 -4.52 4.56 8.99
CA ILE A 17 -3.63 5.50 8.34
C ILE A 17 -2.39 5.74 9.18
N GLU A 18 -2.58 5.98 10.47
CA GLU A 18 -1.47 6.23 11.37
C GLU A 18 -0.52 5.04 11.44
N LYS A 19 -1.10 3.86 11.55
CA LYS A 19 -0.29 2.66 11.64
C LYS A 19 0.52 2.43 10.38
N LEU A 20 -0.13 2.61 9.24
CA LEU A 20 0.55 2.40 7.96
C LEU A 20 1.64 3.43 7.72
N LYS A 21 1.40 4.67 8.15
CA LYS A 21 2.43 5.69 8.02
C LYS A 21 3.66 5.33 8.85
N GLU A 22 3.42 4.82 10.03
CA GLU A 22 4.49 4.40 10.92
C GLU A 22 5.32 3.30 10.29
N LEU A 23 4.62 2.31 9.74
CA LEU A 23 5.30 1.18 9.12
C LEU A 23 6.04 1.58 7.85
N ALA A 24 5.44 2.49 7.09
CA ALA A 24 6.10 2.99 5.89
C ALA A 24 7.39 3.69 6.22
N GLU A 25 7.37 4.47 7.28
CA GLU A 25 8.54 5.20 7.71
C GLU A 25 9.66 4.26 8.13
N LYS A 26 9.31 3.20 8.84
CA LYS A 26 10.29 2.21 9.24
C LYS A 26 10.92 1.53 8.05
N ASP A 27 10.17 1.39 6.99
CA ASP A 27 10.63 0.75 5.78
C ASP A 27 11.25 1.75 4.81
N GLU A 28 11.33 3.00 5.22
CA GLU A 28 11.92 4.08 4.42
C GLU A 28 11.21 4.21 3.07
N ARG A 29 9.90 4.09 3.10
CA ARG A 29 9.08 4.24 1.91
C ARG A 29 8.06 5.32 2.16
N SER A 30 7.59 5.95 1.08
CA SER A 30 6.49 6.89 1.23
C SER A 30 5.23 6.11 1.54
N PHE A 31 4.25 6.82 2.07
CA PHE A 31 2.99 6.19 2.41
C PHE A 31 2.35 5.52 1.19
N SER A 32 2.34 6.22 0.06
CA SER A 32 1.77 5.68 -1.17
C SER A 32 2.49 4.44 -1.64
N GLN A 33 3.80 4.46 -1.58
CA GLN A 33 4.60 3.32 -2.01
C GLN A 33 4.35 2.11 -1.12
N TYR A 34 4.25 2.37 0.17
CA TYR A 34 4.02 1.29 1.11
C TYR A 34 2.65 0.66 0.90
N ILE A 35 1.63 1.49 0.72
CA ILE A 35 0.28 1.01 0.46
C ILE A 35 0.25 0.16 -0.81
N ASN A 36 0.90 0.64 -1.85
CA ASN A 36 0.95 -0.08 -3.11
C ASN A 36 1.60 -1.46 -2.93
N LEU A 37 2.65 -1.50 -2.15
CA LEU A 37 3.35 -2.74 -1.89
C LEU A 37 2.47 -3.73 -1.14
N VAL A 38 1.80 -3.25 -0.12
CA VAL A 38 0.92 -4.10 0.69
C VAL A 38 -0.21 -4.68 -0.16
N LEU A 39 -0.82 -3.84 -0.97
CA LEU A 39 -1.94 -4.29 -1.79
C LEU A 39 -1.48 -5.25 -2.88
N ARG A 40 -0.34 -4.99 -3.46
CA ARG A 40 0.21 -5.88 -4.47
C ARG A 40 0.48 -7.26 -3.86
N ASP A 41 1.03 -7.26 -2.66
CA ASP A 41 1.34 -8.50 -1.98
C ASP A 41 0.07 -9.27 -1.64
N TYR A 42 -0.94 -8.55 -1.22
CA TYR A 42 -2.22 -9.17 -0.92
C TYR A 42 -2.82 -9.83 -2.15
N LEU A 43 -2.80 -9.13 -3.27
CA LEU A 43 -3.36 -9.66 -4.51
C LEU A 43 -2.56 -10.86 -5.01
N LYS A 44 -1.26 -10.82 -4.83
CA LYS A 44 -0.42 -11.91 -5.24
C LYS A 44 -0.76 -13.18 -4.48
N ASN A 45 -0.94 -13.07 -3.19
CA ASN A 45 -1.32 -14.22 -2.37
C ASN A 45 -2.71 -14.70 -2.71
N PHE A 46 -3.58 -13.78 -3.01
CA PHE A 46 -4.95 -14.11 -3.35
C PHE A 46 -5.04 -14.89 -4.64
N GLN A 47 -4.26 -14.48 -5.64
CA GLN A 47 -4.28 -15.11 -6.94
C GLN A 47 -3.52 -16.41 -6.98
N ASN A 48 -2.70 -16.63 -6.03
CA ASN A 48 -1.80 -17.76 -6.00
C ASN A 48 -2.40 -18.99 -5.37
N LYS A 49 -3.65 -19.19 -5.56
CA LYS A 49 -4.30 -20.33 -4.93
C LYS A 49 -4.23 -21.57 -5.75
#